data_bbbe48d694987f4c267bd4d104c0b336
#
_entry.id   bbbe48d694987f4c267bd4d104c0b336
#
_cell.length_a   1.000
_cell.length_b   1.000
_cell.length_c   1.000
_cell.angle_alpha   90.00
_cell.angle_beta   90.00
_cell.angle_gamma   90.00
#
_symmetry.space_group_name_H-M   'P 1'
#
loop_
_entity.id
_entity.type
_entity.pdbx_description
1 polymer ?
#
loop_
_entity_poly.entity_id
_entity_poly.type
_entity_poly.pdbx_seq_one_letter_code
_entity_poly.pdbx_strand_id
1 'polypeptide(L)'
;KKRYVCREPKNDAFVPDGRSSGEKVILTVDEYESLRLIDLEGYTQERCAEQMQVSRTTVQGVYDAARKKVADALVNGKRLLIRGGDYVTCGRYEASCGRGCHGLCHIGNEDKKIKAEDSMKVAVTYEDGKIFQHFGHTEKFKIYDISDGKISAETVVDTEGSGHGALAGFLVRHGVDT
;
A
#
# COMPACT_ATOMS: atom_id res chain seq x y z
N LYS A 1 -16.88 -7.02 16.82
CA LYS A 1 -16.79 -7.46 15.42
C LYS A 1 -15.33 -7.78 15.13
N LYS A 2 -15.03 -9.00 14.68
CA LYS A 2 -13.66 -9.42 14.34
C LYS A 2 -13.05 -8.53 13.27
N ARG A 3 -11.76 -8.23 13.38
CA ARG A 3 -11.02 -7.38 12.45
C ARG A 3 -10.24 -8.26 11.48
N TYR A 4 -10.25 -7.90 10.21
CA TYR A 4 -9.48 -8.65 9.23
C TYR A 4 -8.00 -8.25 9.26
N VAL A 5 -7.14 -9.27 9.29
CA VAL A 5 -5.69 -9.17 9.25
C VAL A 5 -5.19 -9.88 8.02
N CYS A 6 -4.45 -9.18 7.17
CA CYS A 6 -3.95 -9.75 5.92
C CYS A 6 -2.62 -10.48 6.09
N ARG A 7 -1.82 -10.07 7.07
CA ARG A 7 -0.51 -10.66 7.31
C ARG A 7 -0.22 -10.77 8.80
N GLU A 8 -0.01 -11.98 9.26
CA GLU A 8 0.50 -12.21 10.60
C GLU A 8 1.95 -11.74 10.75
N PRO A 9 2.36 -11.34 11.97
CA PRO A 9 3.74 -10.92 12.21
C PRO A 9 4.71 -12.08 11.95
N LYS A 10 5.83 -11.80 11.28
CA LYS A 10 6.91 -12.78 11.07
C LYS A 10 7.63 -13.11 12.38
N ASN A 11 7.72 -12.12 13.26
CA ASN A 11 8.29 -12.25 14.60
C ASN A 11 7.22 -11.78 15.59
N ASP A 12 7.01 -12.55 16.62
CA ASP A 12 6.04 -12.28 17.69
C ASP A 12 6.65 -11.57 18.89
N ALA A 13 7.97 -11.34 18.88
CA ALA A 13 8.68 -10.67 19.95
C ALA A 13 9.82 -9.80 19.45
N PHE A 14 9.94 -8.60 20.04
CA PHE A 14 11.08 -7.71 19.91
C PHE A 14 11.64 -7.44 21.30
N VAL A 15 12.92 -7.67 21.47
CA VAL A 15 13.62 -7.53 22.73
C VAL A 15 14.71 -6.49 22.57
N PRO A 16 14.81 -5.49 23.48
CA PRO A 16 15.92 -4.53 23.45
C PRO A 16 17.25 -5.27 23.58
N ASP A 17 18.22 -4.88 22.74
CA ASP A 17 19.60 -5.31 22.87
C ASP A 17 20.27 -4.48 23.98
N GLY A 18 20.74 -5.14 25.04
CA GLY A 18 21.34 -4.50 26.21
C GLY A 18 20.44 -4.47 27.44
N ARG A 19 20.32 -3.31 28.11
CA ARG A 19 19.51 -3.20 29.34
C ARG A 19 18.03 -3.16 29.03
N SER A 20 17.33 -4.24 29.35
CA SER A 20 15.86 -4.30 29.32
C SER A 20 15.32 -3.95 30.71
N SER A 21 14.20 -3.22 30.77
CA SER A 21 13.47 -2.96 32.02
C SER A 21 12.88 -4.24 32.64
N GLY A 22 12.87 -5.36 31.93
CA GLY A 22 12.18 -6.60 32.31
C GLY A 22 10.68 -6.55 32.05
N GLU A 23 10.11 -5.36 31.84
CA GLU A 23 8.70 -5.20 31.53
C GLU A 23 8.38 -5.58 30.08
N LYS A 24 7.11 -5.89 29.85
CA LYS A 24 6.60 -6.23 28.52
C LYS A 24 5.39 -5.39 28.14
N VAL A 25 5.31 -5.04 26.88
CA VAL A 25 4.14 -4.42 26.25
C VAL A 25 3.52 -5.43 25.28
N ILE A 26 2.22 -5.60 25.33
CA ILE A 26 1.49 -6.51 24.44
C ILE A 26 0.81 -5.66 23.36
N LEU A 27 1.26 -5.82 22.14
CA LEU A 27 0.63 -5.31 20.92
C LEU A 27 -0.27 -6.42 20.38
N THR A 28 -1.55 -6.15 20.16
CA THR A 28 -2.44 -7.15 19.56
C THR A 28 -2.21 -7.26 18.04
N VAL A 29 -2.59 -8.37 17.44
CA VAL A 29 -2.33 -8.63 16.01
C VAL A 29 -3.09 -7.65 15.12
N ASP A 30 -4.27 -7.22 15.52
CA ASP A 30 -5.04 -6.18 14.83
C ASP A 30 -4.43 -4.77 15.00
N GLU A 31 -3.83 -4.47 16.15
CA GLU A 31 -3.02 -3.25 16.36
C GLU A 31 -1.77 -3.26 15.46
N TYR A 32 -1.06 -4.39 15.41
CA TYR A 32 0.07 -4.59 14.49
C TYR A 32 -0.33 -4.38 13.04
N GLU A 33 -1.47 -4.94 12.60
CA GLU A 33 -1.97 -4.75 11.22
C GLU A 33 -2.28 -3.29 10.92
N SER A 34 -2.84 -2.54 11.87
CA SER A 34 -3.09 -1.10 11.66
C SER A 34 -1.80 -0.29 11.45
N LEU A 35 -0.74 -0.59 12.22
CA LEU A 35 0.59 0.00 12.03
C LEU A 35 1.19 -0.38 10.67
N ARG A 36 1.09 -1.66 10.32
CA ARG A 36 1.59 -2.15 9.04
C ARG A 36 0.92 -1.44 7.86
N LEU A 37 -0.41 -1.33 7.88
CA LEU A 37 -1.15 -0.70 6.78
C LEU A 37 -0.90 0.81 6.70
N ILE A 38 -0.92 1.52 7.83
CA ILE A 38 -0.83 2.98 7.84
C ILE A 38 0.62 3.45 7.78
N ASP A 39 1.49 2.99 8.69
CA ASP A 39 2.83 3.52 8.83
C ASP A 39 3.83 2.90 7.83
N LEU A 40 3.66 1.62 7.45
CA LEU A 40 4.59 0.94 6.55
C LEU A 40 4.11 0.97 5.08
N GLU A 41 2.81 0.69 4.82
CA GLU A 41 2.27 0.65 3.47
C GLU A 41 1.68 2.00 3.02
N GLY A 42 1.63 3.01 3.91
CA GLY A 42 1.16 4.36 3.59
C GLY A 42 -0.34 4.48 3.36
N TYR A 43 -1.16 3.59 3.90
CA TYR A 43 -2.61 3.66 3.76
C TYR A 43 -3.21 4.84 4.55
N THR A 44 -4.26 5.45 4.02
CA THR A 44 -5.10 6.34 4.82
C THR A 44 -5.91 5.54 5.85
N GLN A 45 -6.43 6.21 6.90
CA GLN A 45 -7.28 5.54 7.88
C GLN A 45 -8.55 4.96 7.26
N GLU A 46 -9.09 5.62 6.25
CA GLU A 46 -10.25 5.15 5.47
C GLU A 46 -9.94 3.84 4.76
N ARG A 47 -8.84 3.80 4.01
CA ARG A 47 -8.41 2.60 3.30
C ARG A 47 -8.04 1.46 4.26
N CYS A 48 -7.44 1.78 5.39
CA CYS A 48 -7.16 0.80 6.44
C CYS A 48 -8.48 0.24 7.02
N ALA A 49 -9.51 1.08 7.23
CA ALA A 49 -10.81 0.66 7.73
C ALA A 49 -11.54 -0.28 6.76
N GLU A 50 -11.50 0.01 5.47
CA GLU A 50 -12.02 -0.87 4.42
C GLU A 50 -11.30 -2.22 4.44
N GLN A 51 -9.97 -2.21 4.48
CA GLN A 51 -9.14 -3.41 4.50
C GLN A 51 -9.41 -4.28 5.74
N MET A 52 -9.53 -3.68 6.91
CA MET A 52 -9.81 -4.37 8.17
C MET A 52 -11.30 -4.64 8.40
N GLN A 53 -12.19 -4.20 7.51
CA GLN A 53 -13.67 -4.31 7.57
C GLN A 53 -14.26 -3.77 8.88
N VAL A 54 -13.79 -2.63 9.29
CA VAL A 54 -14.28 -1.90 10.47
C VAL A 54 -14.55 -0.44 10.13
N SER A 55 -15.09 0.32 11.08
CA SER A 55 -15.28 1.75 10.89
C SER A 55 -13.94 2.52 10.99
N ARG A 56 -13.84 3.68 10.34
CA ARG A 56 -12.69 4.57 10.46
C ARG A 56 -12.39 4.94 11.91
N THR A 57 -13.43 5.19 12.71
CA THR A 57 -13.27 5.50 14.13
C THR A 57 -12.69 4.33 14.93
N THR A 58 -13.01 3.10 14.56
CA THR A 58 -12.39 1.90 15.15
C THR A 58 -10.92 1.83 14.79
N VAL A 59 -10.56 2.06 13.52
CA VAL A 59 -9.15 2.10 13.09
C VAL A 59 -8.39 3.17 13.85
N GLN A 60 -8.93 4.37 13.97
CA GLN A 60 -8.30 5.47 14.71
C GLN A 60 -7.97 5.03 16.15
N GLY A 61 -8.95 4.46 16.88
CA GLY A 61 -8.72 4.01 18.26
C GLY A 61 -7.68 2.90 18.37
N VAL A 62 -7.73 1.91 17.47
CA VAL A 62 -6.76 0.79 17.41
C VAL A 62 -5.36 1.31 17.09
N TYR A 63 -5.24 2.17 16.10
CA TYR A 63 -3.99 2.74 15.65
C TYR A 63 -3.34 3.65 16.71
N ASP A 64 -4.11 4.50 17.38
CA ASP A 64 -3.61 5.36 18.45
C ASP A 64 -3.10 4.52 19.65
N ALA A 65 -3.82 3.46 20.00
CA ALA A 65 -3.39 2.52 21.03
C ALA A 65 -2.10 1.79 20.64
N ALA A 66 -2.02 1.33 19.38
CA ALA A 66 -0.85 0.66 18.83
C ALA A 66 0.41 1.54 18.89
N ARG A 67 0.31 2.80 18.43
CA ARG A 67 1.44 3.75 18.45
C ARG A 67 1.93 4.05 19.86
N LYS A 68 1.01 4.22 20.82
CA LYS A 68 1.37 4.43 22.24
C LYS A 68 2.15 3.24 22.81
N LYS A 69 1.71 2.03 22.50
CA LYS A 69 2.37 0.80 22.95
C LYS A 69 3.78 0.64 22.37
N VAL A 70 3.93 0.92 21.07
CA VAL A 70 5.25 0.89 20.43
C VAL A 70 6.16 1.97 21.01
N ALA A 71 5.65 3.19 21.19
CA ALA A 71 6.41 4.27 21.81
C ALA A 71 6.83 3.94 23.24
N ASP A 72 5.92 3.36 24.05
CA ASP A 72 6.23 2.92 25.41
C ASP A 72 7.33 1.83 25.44
N ALA A 73 7.24 0.88 24.51
CA ALA A 73 8.27 -0.17 24.41
C ALA A 73 9.64 0.42 24.05
N LEU A 74 9.70 1.34 23.07
CA LEU A 74 10.94 1.95 22.59
C LEU A 74 11.54 2.88 23.64
N VAL A 75 10.75 3.80 24.20
CA VAL A 75 11.24 4.85 25.11
C VAL A 75 11.69 4.25 26.45
N ASN A 76 10.97 3.23 26.96
CA ASN A 76 11.22 2.64 28.26
C ASN A 76 12.00 1.31 28.20
N GLY A 77 12.52 0.92 27.03
CA GLY A 77 13.32 -0.30 26.87
C GLY A 77 12.57 -1.58 27.25
N LYS A 78 11.25 -1.64 26.96
CA LYS A 78 10.41 -2.78 27.29
C LYS A 78 10.40 -3.80 26.13
N ARG A 79 10.15 -5.06 26.48
CA ARG A 79 9.93 -6.10 25.48
C ARG A 79 8.58 -5.89 24.81
N LEU A 80 8.54 -5.88 23.46
CA LEU A 80 7.31 -5.82 22.71
C LEU A 80 6.92 -7.23 22.26
N LEU A 81 5.73 -7.66 22.64
CA LEU A 81 5.18 -8.97 22.27
C LEU A 81 3.94 -8.76 21.41
N ILE A 82 3.89 -9.39 20.22
CA ILE A 82 2.76 -9.27 19.30
C ILE A 82 1.93 -10.54 19.40
N ARG A 83 0.77 -10.45 20.07
CA ARG A 83 -0.10 -11.61 20.27
C ARG A 83 -1.50 -11.23 20.72
N GLY A 84 -2.46 -12.14 20.48
CA GLY A 84 -3.86 -11.94 20.86
C GLY A 84 -4.57 -10.89 20.02
N GLY A 85 -5.73 -10.47 20.47
CA GLY A 85 -6.62 -9.57 19.75
C GLY A 85 -7.83 -10.30 19.16
N ASP A 86 -8.81 -9.52 18.68
CA ASP A 86 -10.04 -10.07 18.07
C ASP A 86 -9.99 -9.91 16.57
N TYR A 87 -9.33 -10.86 15.89
CA TYR A 87 -9.10 -10.81 14.45
C TYR A 87 -9.43 -12.13 13.76
N VAL A 88 -9.50 -12.06 12.45
CA VAL A 88 -9.52 -13.21 11.54
C VAL A 88 -8.49 -12.99 10.44
N THR A 89 -7.78 -14.03 10.08
CA THR A 89 -6.83 -13.97 8.97
C THR A 89 -7.55 -14.07 7.63
N CYS A 90 -7.01 -13.40 6.62
CA CYS A 90 -7.45 -13.55 5.25
C CYS A 90 -7.12 -14.96 4.76
N GLY A 91 -8.14 -15.78 4.46
CA GLY A 91 -7.98 -17.19 4.05
C GLY A 91 -7.26 -17.41 2.70
N ARG A 92 -6.78 -16.33 2.03
CA ARG A 92 -6.04 -16.38 0.75
C ARG A 92 -4.54 -16.13 0.91
N TYR A 93 -4.02 -16.31 2.10
CA TYR A 93 -2.64 -15.97 2.47
C TYR A 93 -1.55 -16.62 1.60
N GLU A 94 -1.81 -17.76 0.98
CA GLU A 94 -0.75 -18.56 0.33
C GLU A 94 -0.49 -18.24 -1.15
N ALA A 95 -1.37 -17.54 -1.86
CA ALA A 95 -1.22 -17.42 -3.31
C ALA A 95 -1.12 -15.99 -3.88
N SER A 96 -1.61 -14.95 -3.21
CA SER A 96 -1.76 -13.62 -3.84
C SER A 96 -1.34 -12.41 -3.00
N CYS A 97 -1.14 -12.53 -1.69
CA CYS A 97 -0.81 -11.40 -0.82
C CYS A 97 0.68 -11.02 -0.80
N GLY A 98 1.44 -11.41 -1.79
CA GLY A 98 2.90 -11.21 -1.86
C GLY A 98 3.36 -9.78 -2.08
N ARG A 99 2.53 -8.92 -2.63
CA ARG A 99 2.83 -7.50 -2.90
C ARG A 99 1.57 -6.68 -2.67
N GLY A 100 1.40 -6.21 -1.43
CA GLY A 100 0.34 -5.27 -1.08
C GLY A 100 -1.07 -5.82 -1.34
N CYS A 101 -1.80 -6.11 -0.29
CA CYS A 101 -3.21 -6.45 -0.42
C CYS A 101 -3.96 -5.16 -0.78
N HIS A 102 -4.12 -4.87 -2.06
CA HIS A 102 -4.80 -3.68 -2.57
C HIS A 102 -6.32 -3.71 -2.36
N GLY A 103 -6.79 -3.98 -1.13
CA GLY A 103 -8.21 -3.89 -0.79
C GLY A 103 -9.14 -4.94 -1.43
N LEU A 104 -8.64 -5.81 -2.29
CA LEU A 104 -9.43 -6.76 -3.08
C LEU A 104 -9.62 -8.13 -2.41
N CYS A 105 -8.96 -8.40 -1.28
CA CYS A 105 -9.09 -9.70 -0.59
C CYS A 105 -10.48 -9.93 0.01
N HIS A 106 -11.26 -8.87 0.20
CA HIS A 106 -12.49 -8.91 0.99
C HIS A 106 -13.73 -8.42 0.24
N ILE A 107 -13.60 -7.97 -1.00
CA ILE A 107 -14.78 -7.67 -1.83
C ILE A 107 -15.36 -9.00 -2.27
N GLY A 108 -16.54 -9.26 -1.76
CA GLY A 108 -17.27 -10.50 -1.73
C GLY A 108 -17.30 -11.30 -3.02
N ASN A 109 -17.57 -12.60 -2.85
CA ASN A 109 -18.08 -13.47 -3.86
C ASN A 109 -19.29 -12.84 -4.56
N GLU A 110 -19.06 -12.18 -5.67
CA GLU A 110 -19.95 -12.13 -6.80
C GLU A 110 -19.08 -11.91 -8.04
N ASP A 111 -19.17 -12.88 -8.91
CA ASP A 111 -18.55 -13.02 -10.21
C ASP A 111 -18.16 -11.72 -10.91
N LYS A 112 -16.88 -11.32 -10.77
CA LYS A 112 -16.17 -10.68 -11.85
C LYS A 112 -14.76 -11.27 -11.93
N LYS A 113 -14.63 -12.18 -12.89
CA LYS A 113 -13.37 -12.55 -13.53
C LYS A 113 -12.74 -11.28 -14.08
N ILE A 114 -12.08 -10.50 -13.23
CA ILE A 114 -11.11 -9.51 -13.68
C ILE A 114 -9.82 -10.30 -13.80
N LYS A 115 -9.45 -10.61 -15.02
CA LYS A 115 -8.09 -10.96 -15.37
C LYS A 115 -7.22 -9.83 -14.81
N ALA A 116 -6.47 -10.11 -13.76
CA ALA A 116 -5.32 -9.30 -13.38
C ALA A 116 -4.25 -9.56 -14.46
N GLU A 117 -4.38 -8.91 -15.59
CA GLU A 117 -3.22 -8.55 -16.38
C GLU A 117 -2.54 -7.46 -15.55
N ASP A 118 -1.38 -7.75 -15.05
CA ASP A 118 -0.48 -6.79 -14.38
C ASP A 118 0.09 -5.89 -15.49
N SER A 119 -0.81 -5.12 -16.13
CA SER A 119 -0.48 -4.17 -17.17
C SER A 119 -0.50 -2.77 -16.60
N MET A 120 0.62 -2.11 -16.62
CA MET A 120 0.82 -0.72 -16.22
C MET A 120 1.19 0.11 -17.44
N LYS A 121 0.60 1.31 -17.57
CA LYS A 121 1.02 2.29 -18.58
C LYS A 121 1.85 3.38 -17.95
N VAL A 122 3.09 3.50 -18.40
CA VAL A 122 4.03 4.52 -17.95
C VAL A 122 4.33 5.48 -19.08
N ALA A 123 4.18 6.78 -18.84
CA ALA A 123 4.56 7.81 -19.80
C ALA A 123 5.84 8.52 -19.37
N VAL A 124 6.74 8.74 -20.31
CA VAL A 124 7.93 9.56 -20.13
C VAL A 124 7.93 10.70 -21.13
N THR A 125 8.39 11.87 -20.71
CA THR A 125 8.64 13.01 -21.61
C THR A 125 9.68 12.62 -22.66
N TYR A 126 9.43 12.94 -23.93
CA TYR A 126 10.24 12.40 -25.02
C TYR A 126 10.56 13.46 -26.06
N GLU A 127 11.84 13.56 -26.46
CA GLU A 127 12.33 14.39 -27.54
C GLU A 127 13.56 13.73 -28.18
N ASP A 128 13.55 13.56 -29.50
CA ASP A 128 14.67 13.08 -30.31
C ASP A 128 15.40 11.81 -29.75
N GLY A 129 14.64 10.84 -29.28
CA GLY A 129 15.18 9.59 -28.77
C GLY A 129 15.64 9.65 -27.30
N LYS A 130 15.42 10.77 -26.58
CA LYS A 130 15.88 10.98 -25.20
C LYS A 130 14.71 11.40 -24.31
N ILE A 131 14.89 11.23 -23.00
CA ILE A 131 13.96 11.77 -22.00
C ILE A 131 14.18 13.29 -21.95
N PHE A 132 13.08 14.04 -22.14
CA PHE A 132 13.10 15.50 -22.05
C PHE A 132 12.97 15.94 -20.58
N GLN A 133 13.79 16.92 -20.16
CA GLN A 133 13.93 17.27 -18.74
C GLN A 133 12.78 18.11 -18.16
N HIS A 134 11.94 18.72 -19.01
CA HIS A 134 10.89 19.63 -18.57
C HIS A 134 9.50 19.09 -18.91
N PHE A 135 8.83 18.50 -17.93
CA PHE A 135 7.50 17.92 -18.08
C PHE A 135 6.48 18.91 -18.71
N GLY A 136 6.46 20.15 -18.20
CA GLY A 136 5.50 21.16 -18.64
C GLY A 136 5.69 21.72 -20.04
N HIS A 137 6.80 21.45 -20.71
CA HIS A 137 7.14 21.93 -22.05
C HIS A 137 7.35 20.79 -23.06
N THR A 138 7.04 19.56 -22.67
CA THR A 138 7.22 18.45 -23.59
C THR A 138 6.18 18.48 -24.70
N GLU A 139 6.63 18.35 -25.95
CA GLU A 139 5.75 18.20 -27.09
C GLU A 139 5.30 16.77 -27.34
N LYS A 140 6.02 15.80 -26.77
CA LYS A 140 5.73 14.37 -26.94
C LYS A 140 5.89 13.59 -25.66
N PHE A 141 5.07 12.57 -25.52
CA PHE A 141 5.25 11.52 -24.51
C PHE A 141 5.51 10.19 -25.20
N LYS A 142 6.41 9.40 -24.64
CA LYS A 142 6.53 8.00 -24.99
C LYS A 142 5.84 7.18 -23.90
N ILE A 143 4.79 6.47 -24.28
CA ILE A 143 3.96 5.64 -23.40
C ILE A 143 4.40 4.19 -23.58
N TYR A 144 4.68 3.53 -22.48
CA TYR A 144 5.03 2.13 -22.42
C TYR A 144 3.91 1.34 -21.78
N ASP A 145 3.46 0.28 -22.44
CA ASP A 145 2.63 -0.75 -21.84
C ASP A 145 3.55 -1.81 -21.23
N ILE A 146 3.43 -2.01 -19.93
CA ILE A 146 4.27 -2.95 -19.19
C ILE A 146 3.37 -4.08 -18.68
N SER A 147 3.69 -5.32 -19.04
CA SER A 147 3.02 -6.53 -18.55
C SER A 147 4.08 -7.48 -17.99
N ASP A 148 3.83 -8.05 -16.81
CA ASP A 148 4.77 -8.96 -16.12
C ASP A 148 6.20 -8.39 -15.96
N GLY A 149 6.30 -7.07 -15.72
CA GLY A 149 7.58 -6.39 -15.58
C GLY A 149 8.38 -6.25 -16.87
N LYS A 150 7.77 -6.49 -18.03
CA LYS A 150 8.37 -6.32 -19.36
C LYS A 150 7.57 -5.33 -20.19
N ILE A 151 8.27 -4.56 -21.03
CA ILE A 151 7.63 -3.67 -22.01
C ILE A 151 6.99 -4.56 -23.08
N SER A 152 5.65 -4.51 -23.18
CA SER A 152 4.86 -5.24 -24.18
C SER A 152 4.59 -4.41 -25.43
N ALA A 153 4.46 -3.09 -25.27
CA ALA A 153 4.30 -2.15 -26.37
C ALA A 153 4.88 -0.78 -26.01
N GLU A 154 5.20 0.01 -27.03
CA GLU A 154 5.60 1.40 -26.89
C GLU A 154 4.93 2.27 -27.97
N THR A 155 4.48 3.46 -27.58
CA THR A 155 3.81 4.40 -28.47
C THR A 155 4.29 5.82 -28.17
N VAL A 156 4.58 6.59 -29.20
CA VAL A 156 4.89 8.02 -29.07
C VAL A 156 3.62 8.82 -29.40
N VAL A 157 3.21 9.70 -28.49
CA VAL A 157 2.03 10.56 -28.66
C VAL A 157 2.46 12.03 -28.57
N ASP A 158 1.87 12.86 -29.44
CA ASP A 158 2.08 14.30 -29.47
C ASP A 158 1.07 14.99 -28.57
N THR A 159 1.51 15.99 -27.82
CA THR A 159 0.65 16.74 -26.86
C THR A 159 -0.21 17.81 -27.56
N GLU A 160 -0.06 17.98 -28.89
CA GLU A 160 -0.77 18.99 -29.71
C GLU A 160 -0.72 20.39 -29.10
N GLY A 161 0.40 20.76 -28.49
CA GLY A 161 0.57 22.08 -27.86
C GLY A 161 -0.23 22.28 -26.56
N SER A 162 -0.67 21.23 -25.93
CA SER A 162 -1.35 21.29 -24.61
C SER A 162 -0.44 21.95 -23.58
N GLY A 163 -0.83 23.10 -23.02
CA GLY A 163 -0.06 23.83 -22.01
C GLY A 163 -0.01 23.09 -20.66
N HIS A 164 0.85 23.59 -19.74
CA HIS A 164 1.18 23.00 -18.45
C HIS A 164 0.02 22.39 -17.63
N GLY A 165 -1.18 23.00 -17.66
CA GLY A 165 -2.33 22.52 -16.91
C GLY A 165 -3.10 21.37 -17.54
N ALA A 166 -2.89 21.10 -18.84
CA ALA A 166 -3.66 20.12 -19.61
C ALA A 166 -2.95 18.75 -19.70
N LEU A 167 -1.64 18.70 -19.44
CA LEU A 167 -0.83 17.49 -19.63
C LEU A 167 -1.24 16.35 -18.71
N ALA A 168 -1.60 16.63 -17.45
CA ALA A 168 -2.11 15.59 -16.53
C ALA A 168 -3.41 14.97 -17.07
N GLY A 169 -4.35 15.80 -17.52
CA GLY A 169 -5.59 15.32 -18.15
C GLY A 169 -5.36 14.60 -19.48
N PHE A 170 -4.33 14.95 -20.22
CA PHE A 170 -3.90 14.25 -21.43
C PHE A 170 -3.44 12.83 -21.11
N LEU A 171 -2.57 12.66 -20.11
CA LEU A 171 -2.06 11.35 -19.68
C LEU A 171 -3.18 10.45 -19.16
N VAL A 172 -4.09 10.99 -18.35
CA VAL A 172 -5.27 10.25 -17.86
C VAL A 172 -6.13 9.73 -19.03
N ARG A 173 -6.35 10.53 -20.09
CA ARG A 173 -7.10 10.10 -21.28
C ARG A 173 -6.41 8.97 -22.04
N HIS A 174 -5.09 8.88 -21.97
CA HIS A 174 -4.30 7.79 -22.55
C HIS A 174 -4.17 6.58 -21.62
N GLY A 175 -4.84 6.60 -20.45
CA GLY A 175 -4.86 5.49 -19.50
C GLY A 175 -3.52 5.26 -18.79
N VAL A 176 -2.71 6.32 -18.66
CA VAL A 176 -1.44 6.24 -17.93
C VAL A 176 -1.73 6.17 -16.43
N ASP A 177 -1.11 5.22 -15.75
CA ASP A 177 -1.24 5.05 -14.31
C ASP A 177 -0.48 6.15 -13.55
N THR A 178 -1.14 6.81 -12.60
CA THR A 178 -0.59 7.92 -11.80
C THR A 178 -0.40 7.51 -10.35
#